data_6c1535fab2e6bebcde47810447b903d2
#
_entry.id   6c1535fab2e6bebcde47810447b903d2
#
_cell.length_a   1.000
_cell.length_b   1.000
_cell.length_c   1.000
_cell.angle_alpha   90.00
_cell.angle_beta   90.00
_cell.angle_gamma   90.00
#
_symmetry.space_group_name_H-M   'P 1'
#
loop_
_entity.id
_entity.type
_entity.pdbx_description
1 polymer ?
#
loop_
_entity_poly.entity_id
_entity_poly.type
_entity_poly.pdbx_seq_one_letter_code
_entity_poly.pdbx_strand_id
1 'polypeptide(L)'
;MRTKIKQLFAKSAEYADKEVEIYGWVRTNRAQAQFGFLNVNDGSFFESLQVVYDSALENFSDISKYRVGVSVHIKGIVKLTPDMKQALELHASSVEMLGDCPEDYPIQPKRHTREFLREVAHLRARTNLFSAVFRIRSVAAQAIHEYFQSNGYLYVHTPPVSYTHLTLPTIR
;
A
#
# COMPACT_ATOMS: atom_id res chain seq x y z
N MET A 1 19.12 -5.36 -1.75
CA MET A 1 18.62 -4.44 -0.70
C MET A 1 17.18 -4.07 -1.02
N ARG A 2 16.25 -4.23 -0.08
CA ARG A 2 14.82 -3.94 -0.30
C ARG A 2 14.62 -2.49 -0.72
N THR A 3 14.06 -2.27 -1.91
CA THR A 3 13.72 -0.93 -2.42
C THR A 3 12.24 -0.64 -2.14
N LYS A 4 11.91 0.56 -1.62
CA LYS A 4 10.54 0.98 -1.39
C LYS A 4 9.93 1.57 -2.66
N ILE A 5 8.66 1.28 -2.93
CA ILE A 5 7.92 1.84 -4.08
C ILE A 5 7.98 3.38 -4.07
N LYS A 6 7.86 4.02 -2.90
CA LYS A 6 8.04 5.47 -2.76
C LYS A 6 9.38 5.98 -3.31
N GLN A 7 10.46 5.23 -3.11
CA GLN A 7 11.79 5.62 -3.59
C GLN A 7 11.89 5.54 -5.11
N LEU A 8 11.28 4.50 -5.71
CA LEU A 8 11.23 4.34 -7.16
C LEU A 8 10.53 5.52 -7.83
N PHE A 9 9.37 5.93 -7.31
CA PHE A 9 8.64 7.08 -7.86
C PHE A 9 9.35 8.41 -7.60
N ALA A 10 9.96 8.60 -6.43
CA ALA A 10 10.64 9.85 -6.09
C ALA A 10 11.95 10.07 -6.87
N LYS A 11 12.61 8.99 -7.29
CA LYS A 11 13.93 8.97 -7.90
C LYS A 11 13.98 8.10 -9.16
N SER A 12 12.91 8.16 -9.96
CA SER A 12 12.72 7.24 -11.09
C SER A 12 13.91 7.23 -12.06
N ALA A 13 14.50 8.38 -12.35
CA ALA A 13 15.67 8.50 -13.22
C ALA A 13 16.93 7.78 -12.66
N GLU A 14 17.10 7.76 -11.32
CA GLU A 14 18.25 7.07 -10.70
C GLU A 14 18.11 5.52 -10.79
N TYR A 15 16.88 5.02 -10.88
CA TYR A 15 16.57 3.59 -10.93
C TYR A 15 16.34 3.07 -12.36
N ALA A 16 16.34 3.94 -13.36
CA ALA A 16 16.16 3.55 -14.75
C ALA A 16 17.17 2.46 -15.16
N ASP A 17 16.67 1.39 -15.77
CA ASP A 17 17.41 0.21 -16.23
C ASP A 17 18.22 -0.52 -15.14
N LYS A 18 17.95 -0.23 -13.87
CA LYS A 18 18.56 -0.96 -12.74
C LYS A 18 17.67 -2.10 -12.26
N GLU A 19 18.30 -3.15 -11.83
CA GLU A 19 17.62 -4.23 -11.13
C GLU A 19 17.30 -3.79 -9.69
N VAL A 20 16.05 -4.02 -9.29
CA VAL A 20 15.57 -3.73 -7.94
C VAL A 20 14.81 -4.91 -7.37
N GLU A 21 14.70 -4.90 -6.06
CA GLU A 21 14.02 -5.92 -5.28
C GLU A 21 12.93 -5.25 -4.44
N ILE A 22 11.68 -5.67 -4.65
CA ILE A 22 10.51 -5.15 -3.95
C ILE A 22 9.74 -6.25 -3.24
N TYR A 23 9.07 -5.87 -2.17
CA TYR A 23 8.14 -6.69 -1.40
C TYR A 23 6.83 -5.96 -1.27
N GLY A 24 5.71 -6.63 -1.49
CA GLY A 24 4.41 -5.98 -1.41
C GLY A 24 3.24 -6.94 -1.51
N TRP A 25 2.06 -6.37 -1.64
CA TRP A 25 0.81 -7.09 -1.80
C TRP A 25 0.21 -6.81 -3.16
N VAL A 26 -0.30 -7.87 -3.80
CA VAL A 26 -1.03 -7.77 -5.06
C VAL A 26 -2.33 -7.00 -4.85
N ARG A 27 -2.52 -5.96 -5.65
CA ARG A 27 -3.75 -5.15 -5.69
C ARG A 27 -4.66 -5.53 -6.83
N THR A 28 -4.09 -5.83 -7.98
CA THR A 28 -4.78 -6.39 -9.14
C THR A 28 -3.82 -7.27 -9.92
N ASN A 29 -4.36 -8.27 -10.58
CA ASN A 29 -3.65 -9.12 -11.52
C ASN A 29 -4.46 -9.19 -12.83
N ARG A 30 -3.79 -8.99 -13.95
CA ARG A 30 -4.38 -9.10 -15.30
C ARG A 30 -3.45 -9.95 -16.14
N ALA A 31 -3.77 -11.23 -16.24
CA ALA A 31 -3.02 -12.17 -17.07
C ALA A 31 -3.55 -12.14 -18.51
N GLN A 32 -2.63 -12.23 -19.46
CA GLN A 32 -2.86 -12.49 -20.88
C GLN A 32 -2.11 -13.76 -21.29
N ALA A 33 -2.24 -14.20 -22.54
CA ALA A 33 -1.68 -15.46 -22.98
C ALA A 33 -0.14 -15.55 -22.86
N GLN A 34 0.57 -14.45 -23.09
CA GLN A 34 2.05 -14.43 -23.13
C GLN A 34 2.67 -13.51 -22.05
N PHE A 35 1.91 -12.62 -21.47
CA PHE A 35 2.37 -11.69 -20.42
C PHE A 35 1.23 -11.32 -19.50
N GLY A 36 1.55 -10.66 -18.39
CA GLY A 36 0.55 -10.14 -17.47
C GLY A 36 1.04 -8.93 -16.69
N PHE A 37 0.11 -8.29 -15.99
CA PHE A 37 0.35 -7.10 -15.21
C PHE A 37 -0.10 -7.32 -13.77
N LEU A 38 0.83 -7.22 -12.82
CA LEU A 38 0.54 -7.15 -11.40
C LEU A 38 0.63 -5.70 -10.95
N ASN A 39 -0.40 -5.19 -10.27
CA ASN A 39 -0.25 -3.98 -9.49
C ASN A 39 0.09 -4.34 -8.05
N VAL A 40 1.25 -3.90 -7.58
CA VAL A 40 1.79 -4.22 -6.26
C VAL A 40 1.94 -2.95 -5.43
N ASN A 41 1.58 -3.02 -4.15
CA ASN A 41 1.73 -1.92 -3.20
C ASN A 41 2.43 -2.41 -1.93
N ASP A 42 3.44 -1.68 -1.48
CA ASP A 42 4.21 -1.98 -0.27
C ASP A 42 3.79 -1.11 0.95
N GLY A 43 2.76 -0.29 0.78
CA GLY A 43 2.29 0.65 1.79
C GLY A 43 3.10 1.95 1.90
N SER A 44 4.28 2.04 1.29
CA SER A 44 5.14 3.23 1.38
C SER A 44 4.63 4.41 0.56
N PHE A 45 3.87 4.12 -0.50
CA PHE A 45 3.33 5.12 -1.42
C PHE A 45 1.84 4.92 -1.68
N PHE A 46 1.16 5.97 -2.11
CA PHE A 46 -0.28 5.89 -2.40
C PHE A 46 -0.56 5.08 -3.66
N GLU A 47 0.24 5.31 -4.71
CA GLU A 47 0.12 4.59 -5.96
C GLU A 47 0.75 3.20 -5.87
N SER A 48 0.21 2.27 -6.65
CA SER A 48 0.76 0.93 -6.79
C SER A 48 1.73 0.90 -7.96
N LEU A 49 2.78 0.09 -7.86
CA LEU A 49 3.73 -0.15 -8.93
C LEU A 49 3.16 -1.20 -9.89
N GLN A 50 3.18 -0.90 -11.19
CA GLN A 50 2.89 -1.88 -12.23
C GLN A 50 4.11 -2.76 -12.46
N VAL A 51 3.92 -4.06 -12.36
CA VAL A 51 4.91 -5.09 -12.63
C VAL A 51 4.47 -5.87 -13.85
N VAL A 52 5.32 -5.92 -14.86
CA VAL A 52 5.12 -6.70 -16.07
C VAL A 52 5.83 -8.04 -15.88
N TYR A 53 5.13 -9.14 -16.12
CA TYR A 53 5.69 -10.49 -16.10
C TYR A 53 5.30 -11.21 -17.39
N ASP A 54 6.16 -12.04 -17.89
CA ASP A 54 5.97 -12.73 -19.17
C ASP A 54 6.11 -14.26 -19.05
N SER A 55 5.82 -14.95 -20.14
CA SER A 55 5.86 -16.41 -20.22
C SER A 55 7.26 -17.02 -20.14
N ALA A 56 8.33 -16.22 -20.10
CA ALA A 56 9.69 -16.70 -19.89
C ALA A 56 9.93 -17.08 -18.40
N LEU A 57 9.08 -16.63 -17.49
CA LEU A 57 9.13 -17.03 -16.09
C LEU A 57 8.59 -18.46 -15.92
N GLU A 58 9.37 -19.34 -15.30
CA GLU A 58 9.00 -20.75 -15.06
C GLU A 58 7.65 -20.90 -14.34
N ASN A 59 7.33 -19.97 -13.43
CA ASN A 59 6.10 -19.96 -12.64
C ASN A 59 4.99 -19.04 -13.21
N PHE A 60 5.05 -18.67 -14.49
CA PHE A 60 4.07 -17.79 -15.14
C PHE A 60 2.62 -18.23 -14.92
N SER A 61 2.34 -19.55 -15.05
CA SER A 61 0.99 -20.07 -14.85
C SER A 61 0.47 -19.92 -13.44
N ASP A 62 1.35 -19.91 -12.44
CA ASP A 62 0.98 -19.72 -11.05
C ASP A 62 0.80 -18.23 -10.74
N ILE A 63 1.71 -17.37 -11.24
CA ILE A 63 1.58 -15.92 -11.11
C ILE A 63 0.25 -15.44 -11.70
N SER A 64 -0.18 -16.02 -12.82
CA SER A 64 -1.46 -15.66 -13.46
C SER A 64 -2.69 -15.87 -12.57
N LYS A 65 -2.59 -16.74 -11.56
CA LYS A 65 -3.65 -17.07 -10.60
C LYS A 65 -3.57 -16.28 -9.29
N TYR A 66 -2.53 -15.45 -9.11
CA TYR A 66 -2.39 -14.67 -7.87
C TYR A 66 -3.57 -13.74 -7.66
N ARG A 67 -4.16 -13.84 -6.49
CA ARG A 67 -5.32 -13.05 -6.07
C ARG A 67 -4.92 -11.75 -5.40
N VAL A 68 -5.88 -10.89 -5.22
CA VAL A 68 -5.72 -9.67 -4.42
C VAL A 68 -5.40 -10.06 -2.98
N GLY A 69 -4.38 -9.42 -2.43
CA GLY A 69 -3.92 -9.67 -1.06
C GLY A 69 -2.76 -10.66 -0.95
N VAL A 70 -2.45 -11.42 -1.99
CA VAL A 70 -1.25 -12.26 -2.03
C VAL A 70 -0.02 -11.40 -1.78
N SER A 71 0.87 -11.84 -0.89
CA SER A 71 2.15 -11.19 -0.64
C SER A 71 3.22 -11.75 -1.55
N VAL A 72 3.99 -10.86 -2.17
CA VAL A 72 4.98 -11.21 -3.19
C VAL A 72 6.33 -10.56 -2.94
N HIS A 73 7.37 -11.27 -3.33
CA HIS A 73 8.72 -10.78 -3.51
C HIS A 73 9.02 -10.76 -5.01
N ILE A 74 9.49 -9.64 -5.53
CA ILE A 74 9.71 -9.45 -6.95
C ILE A 74 11.09 -8.84 -7.17
N LYS A 75 11.85 -9.44 -8.08
CA LYS A 75 13.06 -8.86 -8.65
C LYS A 75 12.79 -8.49 -10.10
N GLY A 76 13.37 -7.41 -10.56
CA GLY A 76 13.18 -6.98 -11.93
C GLY A 76 13.89 -5.68 -12.27
N ILE A 77 13.81 -5.30 -13.53
CA ILE A 77 14.44 -4.11 -14.09
C ILE A 77 13.39 -3.00 -14.19
N VAL A 78 13.73 -1.82 -13.68
CA VAL A 78 12.87 -0.63 -13.78
C VAL A 78 12.94 -0.07 -15.20
N LYS A 79 11.78 0.11 -15.82
CA LYS A 79 11.64 0.78 -17.12
C LYS A 79 10.85 2.08 -16.95
N LEU A 80 11.37 3.16 -17.52
CA LEU A 80 10.65 4.43 -17.56
C LEU A 80 9.65 4.42 -18.71
N THR A 81 8.44 4.86 -18.42
CA THR A 81 7.31 4.91 -19.36
C THR A 81 6.65 6.29 -19.31
N PRO A 82 7.36 7.36 -19.72
CA PRO A 82 6.91 8.74 -19.54
C PRO A 82 5.59 9.05 -20.28
N ASP A 83 5.33 8.37 -21.39
CA ASP A 83 4.13 8.57 -22.21
C ASP A 83 2.92 7.72 -21.75
N MET A 84 3.12 6.89 -20.72
CA MET A 84 2.07 6.03 -20.18
C MET A 84 1.44 6.64 -18.92
N LYS A 85 0.33 6.03 -18.47
CA LYS A 85 -0.38 6.47 -17.25
C LYS A 85 0.50 6.41 -16.00
N GLN A 86 1.44 5.48 -15.93
CA GLN A 86 2.45 5.40 -14.87
C GLN A 86 3.80 5.79 -15.45
N ALA A 87 4.57 6.57 -14.69
CA ALA A 87 5.88 7.08 -15.12
C ALA A 87 6.95 5.98 -15.21
N LEU A 88 6.71 4.83 -14.58
CA LEU A 88 7.64 3.69 -14.54
C LEU A 88 6.91 2.37 -14.37
N GLU A 89 7.52 1.30 -14.86
CA GLU A 89 7.11 -0.09 -14.71
C GLU A 89 8.29 -0.94 -14.25
N LEU A 90 8.00 -2.07 -13.60
CA LEU A 90 8.99 -3.06 -13.24
C LEU A 90 8.84 -4.30 -14.12
N HIS A 91 9.83 -4.60 -14.96
CA HIS A 91 9.88 -5.84 -15.73
C HIS A 91 10.48 -6.94 -14.86
N ALA A 92 9.64 -7.89 -14.46
CA ALA A 92 10.01 -8.92 -13.51
C ALA A 92 10.98 -9.93 -14.13
N SER A 93 12.09 -10.19 -13.44
CA SER A 93 12.99 -11.32 -13.68
C SER A 93 12.67 -12.51 -12.76
N SER A 94 12.01 -12.26 -11.63
CA SER A 94 11.55 -13.28 -10.71
C SER A 94 10.37 -12.76 -9.91
N VAL A 95 9.37 -13.61 -9.71
CA VAL A 95 8.19 -13.34 -8.84
C VAL A 95 7.99 -14.55 -7.94
N GLU A 96 8.08 -14.34 -6.64
CA GLU A 96 7.93 -15.36 -5.61
C GLU A 96 6.73 -15.03 -4.73
N MET A 97 5.87 -16.01 -4.46
CA MET A 97 4.80 -15.86 -3.48
C MET A 97 5.34 -16.12 -2.07
N LEU A 98 5.22 -15.11 -1.20
CA LEU A 98 5.60 -15.21 0.21
C LEU A 98 4.45 -15.67 1.10
N GLY A 99 3.23 -15.39 0.69
CA GLY A 99 2.03 -15.81 1.40
C GLY A 99 0.80 -15.69 0.53
N ASP A 100 -0.03 -16.72 0.59
CA ASP A 100 -1.29 -16.78 -0.15
C ASP A 100 -2.37 -15.93 0.52
N CYS A 101 -3.46 -15.72 -0.20
CA CYS A 101 -4.62 -15.00 0.28
C CYS A 101 -5.88 -15.81 -0.05
N PRO A 102 -6.78 -16.05 0.93
CA PRO A 102 -7.98 -16.84 0.72
C PRO A 102 -8.95 -16.18 -0.26
N GLU A 103 -9.85 -16.98 -0.86
CA GLU A 103 -10.82 -16.48 -1.86
C GLU A 103 -11.83 -15.50 -1.28
N ASP A 104 -12.17 -15.68 -0.02
CA ASP A 104 -13.13 -14.86 0.73
C ASP A 104 -12.51 -13.55 1.27
N TYR A 105 -11.29 -13.18 0.84
CA TYR A 105 -10.66 -11.94 1.26
C TYR A 105 -11.60 -10.74 1.00
N PRO A 106 -11.97 -9.97 2.04
CA PRO A 106 -13.08 -9.02 1.93
C PRO A 106 -12.81 -7.83 1.00
N ILE A 107 -11.52 -7.42 0.88
CA ILE A 107 -11.16 -6.26 0.06
C ILE A 107 -10.85 -6.69 -1.37
N GLN A 108 -11.88 -6.76 -2.17
CA GLN A 108 -11.78 -7.09 -3.59
C GLN A 108 -11.57 -5.83 -4.46
N PRO A 109 -11.12 -5.93 -5.73
CA PRO A 109 -10.91 -4.80 -6.63
C PRO A 109 -12.23 -4.22 -7.17
N LYS A 110 -13.13 -3.86 -6.24
CA LYS A 110 -14.43 -3.24 -6.49
C LYS A 110 -14.65 -2.07 -5.54
N ARG A 111 -15.66 -1.24 -5.82
CA ARG A 111 -16.06 -0.17 -4.90
C ARG A 111 -16.72 -0.79 -3.66
N HIS A 112 -16.24 -0.40 -2.49
CA HIS A 112 -16.81 -0.76 -1.19
C HIS A 112 -17.51 0.44 -0.57
N THR A 113 -18.63 0.20 0.14
CA THR A 113 -19.29 1.23 0.92
C THR A 113 -18.49 1.56 2.19
N ARG A 114 -18.74 2.74 2.76
CA ARG A 114 -18.06 3.15 4.02
C ARG A 114 -18.51 2.30 5.19
N GLU A 115 -19.75 1.88 5.20
CA GLU A 115 -20.37 1.00 6.20
C GLU A 115 -19.64 -0.33 6.22
N PHE A 116 -19.55 -1.02 5.07
CA PHE A 116 -18.81 -2.27 4.93
C PHE A 116 -17.35 -2.12 5.39
N LEU A 117 -16.68 -1.02 5.04
CA LEU A 117 -15.29 -0.80 5.43
C LEU A 117 -15.11 -0.54 6.93
N ARG A 118 -16.17 -0.21 7.67
CA ARG A 118 -16.15 -0.16 9.14
C ARG A 118 -16.30 -1.54 9.77
N GLU A 119 -17.05 -2.44 9.16
CA GLU A 119 -17.14 -3.84 9.59
C GLU A 119 -15.79 -4.57 9.47
N VAL A 120 -15.05 -4.29 8.38
CA VAL A 120 -13.70 -4.83 8.16
C VAL A 120 -12.60 -3.80 8.54
N ALA A 121 -12.73 -3.19 9.70
CA ALA A 121 -11.92 -2.04 10.13
C ALA A 121 -10.40 -2.27 10.06
N HIS A 122 -9.93 -3.47 10.35
CA HIS A 122 -8.51 -3.86 10.30
C HIS A 122 -7.95 -3.93 8.87
N LEU A 123 -8.80 -4.11 7.85
CA LEU A 123 -8.39 -4.17 6.44
C LEU A 123 -8.63 -2.87 5.67
N ARG A 124 -9.49 -1.98 6.17
CA ARG A 124 -9.89 -0.77 5.45
C ARG A 124 -8.74 0.14 5.02
N ALA A 125 -7.64 0.15 5.77
CA ALA A 125 -6.44 0.91 5.42
C ALA A 125 -5.82 0.52 4.08
N ARG A 126 -6.12 -0.69 3.60
CA ARG A 126 -5.68 -1.19 2.28
C ARG A 126 -6.52 -0.66 1.12
N THR A 127 -7.64 0.04 1.38
CA THR A 127 -8.43 0.71 0.35
C THR A 127 -7.87 2.10 0.06
N ASN A 128 -8.05 2.59 -1.18
CA ASN A 128 -7.56 3.92 -1.56
C ASN A 128 -8.18 5.02 -0.69
N LEU A 129 -9.48 4.93 -0.38
CA LEU A 129 -10.17 5.91 0.45
C LEU A 129 -9.53 6.02 1.84
N PHE A 130 -9.41 4.91 2.57
CA PHE A 130 -8.87 4.97 3.92
C PHE A 130 -7.34 5.12 3.96
N SER A 131 -6.63 4.65 2.95
CA SER A 131 -5.21 4.98 2.78
C SER A 131 -5.00 6.50 2.67
N ALA A 132 -5.80 7.20 1.87
CA ALA A 132 -5.77 8.66 1.77
C ALA A 132 -6.13 9.34 3.11
N VAL A 133 -7.25 8.93 3.72
CA VAL A 133 -7.71 9.48 5.00
C VAL A 133 -6.64 9.34 6.10
N PHE A 134 -6.04 8.17 6.25
CA PHE A 134 -5.04 7.97 7.31
C PHE A 134 -3.73 8.73 7.03
N ARG A 135 -3.32 8.88 5.77
CA ARG A 135 -2.17 9.72 5.41
C ARG A 135 -2.42 11.19 5.74
N ILE A 136 -3.58 11.72 5.37
CA ILE A 136 -3.98 13.11 5.70
C ILE A 136 -4.02 13.30 7.21
N ARG A 137 -4.64 12.37 7.96
CA ARG A 137 -4.70 12.45 9.42
C ARG A 137 -3.32 12.45 10.06
N SER A 138 -2.40 11.62 9.56
CA SER A 138 -1.02 11.57 10.06
C SER A 138 -0.31 12.91 9.87
N VAL A 139 -0.39 13.48 8.67
CA VAL A 139 0.23 14.77 8.36
C VAL A 139 -0.42 15.90 9.15
N ALA A 140 -1.75 15.92 9.27
CA ALA A 140 -2.47 16.94 10.05
C ALA A 140 -2.12 16.89 11.54
N ALA A 141 -2.02 15.71 12.13
CA ALA A 141 -1.60 15.57 13.52
C ALA A 141 -0.18 16.11 13.74
N GLN A 142 0.76 15.76 12.84
CA GLN A 142 2.12 16.28 12.92
C GLN A 142 2.16 17.81 12.77
N ALA A 143 1.42 18.37 11.82
CA ALA A 143 1.37 19.82 11.58
C ALA A 143 0.83 20.58 12.81
N ILE A 144 -0.16 20.04 13.52
CA ILE A 144 -0.67 20.61 14.75
C ILE A 144 0.43 20.64 15.83
N HIS A 145 1.14 19.53 16.02
CA HIS A 145 2.25 19.48 16.99
C HIS A 145 3.38 20.44 16.62
N GLU A 146 3.75 20.49 15.35
CA GLU A 146 4.79 21.39 14.86
C GLU A 146 4.42 22.86 15.06
N TYR A 147 3.17 23.23 14.75
CA TYR A 147 2.67 24.58 14.96
C TYR A 147 2.78 25.02 16.43
N PHE A 148 2.29 24.21 17.37
CA PHE A 148 2.33 24.58 18.79
C PHE A 148 3.76 24.61 19.32
N GLN A 149 4.58 23.61 19.00
CA GLN A 149 5.96 23.55 19.48
C GLN A 149 6.83 24.70 18.93
N SER A 150 6.66 25.07 17.65
CA SER A 150 7.39 26.19 17.04
C SER A 150 6.99 27.56 17.65
N ASN A 151 5.78 27.66 18.27
CA ASN A 151 5.33 28.84 18.99
C ASN A 151 5.64 28.76 20.51
N GLY A 152 6.51 27.85 20.95
CA GLY A 152 6.98 27.76 22.33
C GLY A 152 6.09 27.01 23.30
N TYR A 153 5.05 26.34 22.81
CA TYR A 153 4.19 25.49 23.68
C TYR A 153 4.86 24.14 23.91
N LEU A 154 4.69 23.60 25.12
CA LEU A 154 5.14 22.26 25.47
C LEU A 154 4.01 21.26 25.29
N TYR A 155 4.30 20.16 24.60
CA TYR A 155 3.38 19.03 24.52
C TYR A 155 3.43 18.20 25.80
N VAL A 156 2.35 18.17 26.53
CA VAL A 156 2.19 17.34 27.74
C VAL A 156 1.23 16.20 27.42
N HIS A 157 1.75 14.96 27.48
CA HIS A 157 0.93 13.77 27.32
C HIS A 157 0.09 13.53 28.57
N THR A 158 -1.17 13.92 28.52
CA THR A 158 -2.12 13.67 29.61
C THR A 158 -2.84 12.33 29.40
N PRO A 159 -3.15 11.58 30.47
CA PRO A 159 -3.93 10.36 30.33
C PRO A 159 -5.33 10.68 29.81
N PRO A 160 -5.89 9.85 28.89
CA PRO A 160 -7.24 10.04 28.42
C PRO A 160 -8.23 9.86 29.59
N VAL A 161 -9.11 10.82 29.76
CA VAL A 161 -10.19 10.74 30.75
C VAL A 161 -11.49 10.40 30.01
N SER A 162 -12.15 9.31 30.42
CA SER A 162 -13.46 8.97 29.88
C SER A 162 -14.56 9.67 30.72
N TYR A 163 -15.65 10.07 30.05
CA TYR A 163 -16.79 10.69 30.69
C TYR A 163 -17.40 9.83 31.80
N THR A 164 -17.30 8.53 31.75
CA THR A 164 -17.77 7.57 32.74
C THR A 164 -17.09 7.73 34.12
N HIS A 165 -15.93 8.37 34.17
CA HIS A 165 -15.17 8.62 35.39
C HIS A 165 -15.25 10.09 35.88
N LEU A 166 -15.83 11.00 35.09
CA LEU A 166 -15.96 12.42 35.44
C LEU A 166 -17.24 12.75 36.20
N THR A 167 -18.25 11.93 36.12
CA THR A 167 -19.48 12.08 36.91
C THR A 167 -19.37 11.25 38.18
N LEU A 168 -18.96 11.84 39.25
CA LEU A 168 -19.24 11.28 40.56
C LEU A 168 -20.77 11.10 40.68
N PRO A 169 -21.26 9.91 41.08
CA PRO A 169 -22.68 9.75 41.32
C PRO A 169 -23.10 10.74 42.39
N THR A 170 -23.87 11.73 41.99
CA THR A 170 -24.47 12.66 42.97
C THR A 170 -25.52 11.85 43.68
N ILE A 171 -25.18 11.35 44.87
CA ILE A 171 -26.13 10.76 45.77
C ILE A 171 -26.98 11.93 46.28
N ARG A 172 -28.24 11.96 45.85
CA ARG A 172 -29.28 12.81 46.49
C ARG A 172 -29.93 12.04 47.61
#